data_575d829cfa6d12b72aca9ccf5652648c
#
_entry.id   575d829cfa6d12b72aca9ccf5652648c
#
_cell.length_a   1.000
_cell.length_b   1.000
_cell.length_c   1.000
_cell.angle_alpha   90.00
_cell.angle_beta   90.00
_cell.angle_gamma   90.00
#
_symmetry.space_group_name_H-M   'P 1'
#
loop_
_entity.id
_entity.type
_entity.pdbx_description
1 polymer ?
#
loop_
_entity_poly.entity_id
_entity_poly.type
_entity_poly.pdbx_seq_one_letter_code
_entity_poly.pdbx_strand_id
1 'polypeptide(L)'
;MRSYCAEHHIATLPIPPGVGGRYCIFTPVGLLPLALLGGDVNAFVRGAKGMDTLCQKTVLDENPAALLASIQYVLNAKKGYGVRVIMPYSQRMQSVARWNQQLIAESLGKVETQNPIPMAAIGTQDQHSLLQQWMA
;
A
#
# COMPACT_ATOMS: atom_id res chain seq x y z
N MET A 1 -0.96 -0.65 -28.59
CA MET A 1 -2.04 0.09 -27.88
C MET A 1 -2.05 1.60 -28.24
N ARG A 2 -0.97 2.38 -28.05
CA ARG A 2 -0.95 3.82 -28.35
C ARG A 2 -1.25 4.15 -29.82
N SER A 3 -0.66 3.41 -30.77
CA SER A 3 -0.93 3.57 -32.21
C SER A 3 -2.39 3.32 -32.54
N TYR A 4 -2.96 2.27 -32.03
CA TYR A 4 -4.39 1.95 -32.17
C TYR A 4 -5.30 3.08 -31.63
N CYS A 5 -4.99 3.59 -30.42
CA CYS A 5 -5.76 4.70 -29.87
C CYS A 5 -5.67 5.97 -30.72
N ALA A 6 -4.49 6.27 -31.28
CA ALA A 6 -4.32 7.41 -32.18
C ALA A 6 -5.12 7.24 -33.47
N GLU A 7 -5.07 6.06 -34.09
CA GLU A 7 -5.81 5.72 -35.31
C GLU A 7 -7.32 5.84 -35.13
N HIS A 8 -7.82 5.43 -33.96
CA HIS A 8 -9.26 5.45 -33.65
C HIS A 8 -9.71 6.67 -32.83
N HIS A 9 -8.87 7.71 -32.72
CA HIS A 9 -9.17 8.94 -31.97
C HIS A 9 -9.61 8.70 -30.52
N ILE A 10 -9.09 7.65 -29.88
CA ILE A 10 -9.37 7.33 -28.48
C ILE A 10 -8.46 8.17 -27.58
N ALA A 11 -9.06 8.93 -26.67
CA ALA A 11 -8.30 9.74 -25.70
C ALA A 11 -7.46 8.82 -24.78
N THR A 12 -6.20 9.20 -24.54
CA THR A 12 -5.28 8.44 -23.69
C THR A 12 -4.71 9.33 -22.59
N LEU A 13 -4.52 8.72 -21.42
CA LEU A 13 -3.85 9.36 -20.30
C LEU A 13 -2.52 8.62 -20.05
N PRO A 14 -1.37 9.29 -20.22
CA PRO A 14 -0.07 8.64 -20.07
C PRO A 14 0.22 8.33 -18.60
N ILE A 15 0.81 7.15 -18.35
CA ILE A 15 1.41 6.82 -17.07
C ILE A 15 2.87 7.25 -17.12
N PRO A 16 3.40 7.98 -16.12
CA PRO A 16 4.80 8.36 -16.10
C PRO A 16 5.74 7.14 -16.22
N PRO A 17 6.81 7.22 -17.00
CA PRO A 17 7.77 6.13 -17.11
C PRO A 17 8.40 5.83 -15.74
N GLY A 18 8.66 4.56 -15.47
CA GLY A 18 9.26 4.10 -14.21
C GLY A 18 8.27 3.84 -13.06
N VAL A 19 6.98 4.18 -13.23
CA VAL A 19 5.96 3.84 -12.22
C VAL A 19 5.49 2.40 -12.42
N GLY A 20 5.82 1.51 -11.48
CA GLY A 20 5.35 0.13 -11.47
C GLY A 20 3.87 0.00 -11.06
N GLY A 21 3.24 -1.13 -11.44
CA GLY A 21 1.79 -1.35 -11.23
C GLY A 21 1.31 -1.09 -9.81
N ARG A 22 2.00 -1.62 -8.79
CA ARG A 22 1.60 -1.47 -7.38
C ARG A 22 1.82 -0.07 -6.80
N TYR A 23 2.49 0.82 -7.54
CA TYR A 23 2.72 2.22 -7.15
C TYR A 23 1.87 3.21 -7.95
N CYS A 24 1.03 2.74 -8.89
CA CYS A 24 0.36 3.59 -9.87
C CYS A 24 -0.91 4.28 -9.37
N ILE A 25 -1.27 4.15 -8.09
CA ILE A 25 -2.53 4.70 -7.54
C ILE A 25 -2.64 6.21 -7.70
N PHE A 26 -1.52 6.95 -7.68
CA PHE A 26 -1.47 8.40 -7.90
C PHE A 26 -1.22 8.79 -9.37
N THR A 27 -1.40 7.86 -10.30
CA THR A 27 -1.37 8.09 -11.73
C THR A 27 -2.79 8.03 -12.29
N PRO A 28 -3.00 8.28 -13.60
CA PRO A 28 -4.32 8.11 -14.21
C PRO A 28 -4.99 6.76 -13.93
N VAL A 29 -4.22 5.70 -13.63
CA VAL A 29 -4.75 4.37 -13.30
C VAL A 29 -5.66 4.40 -12.07
N GLY A 30 -5.28 5.15 -11.03
CA GLY A 30 -6.10 5.29 -9.82
C GLY A 30 -6.96 6.56 -9.83
N LEU A 31 -6.43 7.67 -10.37
CA LEU A 31 -7.10 8.97 -10.28
C LEU A 31 -8.32 9.08 -11.22
N LEU A 32 -8.28 8.46 -12.41
CA LEU A 32 -9.43 8.48 -13.32
C LEU A 32 -10.65 7.74 -12.76
N PRO A 33 -10.52 6.49 -12.29
CA PRO A 33 -11.64 5.81 -11.63
C PRO A 33 -12.17 6.57 -10.42
N LEU A 34 -11.30 7.15 -9.60
CA LEU A 34 -11.71 7.98 -8.46
C LEU A 34 -12.56 9.17 -8.91
N ALA A 35 -12.13 9.89 -9.95
CA ALA A 35 -12.86 11.03 -10.51
C ALA A 35 -14.23 10.60 -11.09
N LEU A 36 -14.26 9.49 -11.82
CA LEU A 36 -15.50 8.97 -12.42
C LEU A 36 -16.53 8.53 -11.38
N LEU A 37 -16.06 8.10 -10.21
CA LEU A 37 -16.92 7.75 -9.07
C LEU A 37 -17.30 8.96 -8.21
N GLY A 38 -16.95 10.18 -8.62
CA GLY A 38 -17.27 11.41 -7.91
C GLY A 38 -16.38 11.68 -6.68
N GLY A 39 -15.23 10.99 -6.56
CA GLY A 39 -14.29 11.21 -5.47
C GLY A 39 -13.49 12.50 -5.64
N ASP A 40 -13.11 13.13 -4.52
CA ASP A 40 -12.26 14.32 -4.52
C ASP A 40 -10.79 13.95 -4.79
N VAL A 41 -10.41 13.97 -6.06
CA VAL A 41 -9.03 13.71 -6.52
C VAL A 41 -8.02 14.67 -5.88
N ASN A 42 -8.42 15.95 -5.69
CA ASN A 42 -7.52 16.92 -5.09
C ASN A 42 -7.27 16.63 -3.61
N ALA A 43 -8.31 16.26 -2.85
CA ALA A 43 -8.14 15.86 -1.46
C ALA A 43 -7.26 14.61 -1.35
N PHE A 44 -7.44 13.63 -2.22
CA PHE A 44 -6.65 12.42 -2.27
C PHE A 44 -5.15 12.72 -2.51
N VAL A 45 -4.84 13.55 -3.50
CA VAL A 45 -3.46 13.97 -3.80
C VAL A 45 -2.88 14.85 -2.69
N ARG A 46 -3.67 15.75 -2.08
CA ARG A 46 -3.21 16.54 -0.92
C ARG A 46 -2.79 15.65 0.26
N GLY A 47 -3.55 14.58 0.53
CA GLY A 47 -3.19 13.61 1.57
C GLY A 47 -1.82 12.95 1.31
N ALA A 48 -1.58 12.54 0.06
CA ALA A 48 -0.30 11.97 -0.35
C ALA A 48 0.87 12.97 -0.19
N LYS A 49 0.68 14.21 -0.63
CA LYS A 49 1.69 15.28 -0.47
C LYS A 49 2.01 15.58 0.99
N GLY A 50 0.99 15.59 1.85
CA GLY A 50 1.19 15.75 3.29
C GLY A 50 2.06 14.64 3.89
N MET A 51 1.80 13.40 3.53
CA MET A 51 2.59 12.26 3.97
C MET A 51 4.01 12.27 3.38
N ASP A 52 4.16 12.63 2.11
CA ASP A 52 5.46 12.79 1.45
C ASP A 52 6.36 13.78 2.22
N THR A 53 5.82 14.92 2.64
CA THR A 53 6.53 15.91 3.46
C THR A 53 7.07 15.32 4.77
N LEU A 54 6.28 14.46 5.44
CA LEU A 54 6.73 13.77 6.65
C LEU A 54 7.81 12.72 6.34
N CYS A 55 7.65 11.98 5.24
CA CYS A 55 8.60 10.95 4.82
C CYS A 55 9.97 11.51 4.37
N GLN A 56 10.07 12.81 4.10
CA GLN A 56 11.35 13.48 3.78
C GLN A 56 12.16 13.86 5.03
N LYS A 57 11.58 13.73 6.23
CA LYS A 57 12.30 14.01 7.48
C LYS A 57 13.43 12.99 7.69
N THR A 58 14.59 13.49 8.12
CA THR A 58 15.76 12.66 8.43
C THR A 58 15.77 12.13 9.85
N VAL A 59 15.03 12.76 10.76
CA VAL A 59 14.88 12.34 12.16
C VAL A 59 13.86 11.23 12.23
N LEU A 60 14.23 10.10 12.83
CA LEU A 60 13.45 8.86 12.76
C LEU A 60 12.05 8.99 13.36
N ASP A 61 11.91 9.66 14.50
CA ASP A 61 10.62 9.84 15.19
C ASP A 61 9.71 10.88 14.51
N GLU A 62 10.26 11.71 13.63
CA GLU A 62 9.50 12.63 12.79
C GLU A 62 9.09 12.04 11.44
N ASN A 63 9.62 10.85 11.08
CA ASN A 63 9.34 10.17 9.82
C ASN A 63 8.54 8.88 10.06
N PRO A 64 7.20 8.94 9.95
CA PRO A 64 6.35 7.81 10.30
C PRO A 64 6.61 6.57 9.44
N ALA A 65 7.02 6.72 8.18
CA ALA A 65 7.34 5.59 7.32
C ALA A 65 8.65 4.91 7.75
N ALA A 66 9.68 5.69 8.02
CA ALA A 66 10.97 5.17 8.49
C ALA A 66 10.83 4.52 9.88
N LEU A 67 10.07 5.14 10.78
CA LEU A 67 9.79 4.60 12.11
C LEU A 67 9.05 3.27 12.02
N LEU A 68 7.97 3.20 11.24
CA LEU A 68 7.21 1.96 11.05
C LEU A 68 8.10 0.86 10.43
N ALA A 69 8.88 1.18 9.41
CA ALA A 69 9.79 0.24 8.78
C ALA A 69 10.84 -0.29 9.77
N SER A 70 11.40 0.57 10.60
CA SER A 70 12.38 0.20 11.63
C SER A 70 11.78 -0.72 12.69
N ILE A 71 10.58 -0.41 13.20
CA ILE A 71 9.86 -1.26 14.15
C ILE A 71 9.61 -2.63 13.54
N GLN A 72 9.09 -2.69 12.32
CA GLN A 72 8.81 -3.95 11.62
C GLN A 72 10.07 -4.78 11.36
N TYR A 73 11.17 -4.11 11.00
CA TYR A 73 12.46 -4.78 10.84
C TYR A 73 12.94 -5.40 12.16
N VAL A 74 12.91 -4.66 13.25
CA VAL A 74 13.33 -5.16 14.57
C VAL A 74 12.45 -6.33 15.02
N LEU A 75 11.14 -6.23 14.86
CA LEU A 75 10.20 -7.30 15.21
C LEU A 75 10.47 -8.58 14.41
N ASN A 76 10.75 -8.45 13.13
CA ASN A 76 11.07 -9.61 12.30
C ASN A 76 12.49 -10.13 12.57
N ALA A 77 13.52 -9.28 12.36
CA ALA A 77 14.92 -9.72 12.36
C ALA A 77 15.47 -10.04 13.77
N LYS A 78 14.95 -9.40 14.83
CA LYS A 78 15.45 -9.55 16.21
C LYS A 78 14.50 -10.35 17.11
N LYS A 79 13.21 -10.33 16.84
CA LYS A 79 12.19 -11.02 17.65
C LYS A 79 11.60 -12.25 16.95
N GLY A 80 11.90 -12.48 15.67
CA GLY A 80 11.46 -13.65 14.93
C GLY A 80 10.00 -13.66 14.49
N TYR A 81 9.31 -12.50 14.54
CA TYR A 81 7.91 -12.44 14.09
C TYR A 81 7.84 -12.58 12.56
N GLY A 82 7.37 -13.73 12.11
CA GLY A 82 7.32 -14.11 10.70
C GLY A 82 6.06 -13.67 9.95
N VAL A 83 5.09 -13.08 10.62
CA VAL A 83 3.83 -12.62 10.01
C VAL A 83 3.59 -11.14 10.33
N ARG A 84 3.19 -10.38 9.32
CA ARG A 84 2.78 -8.97 9.45
C ARG A 84 1.31 -8.85 9.08
N VAL A 85 0.48 -8.51 10.05
CA VAL A 85 -0.96 -8.32 9.83
C VAL A 85 -1.29 -6.84 9.73
N ILE A 86 -2.03 -6.47 8.68
CA ILE A 86 -2.67 -5.16 8.56
C ILE A 86 -4.17 -5.38 8.71
N MET A 87 -4.73 -4.86 9.80
CA MET A 87 -6.10 -5.12 10.22
C MET A 87 -6.83 -3.82 10.54
N PRO A 88 -7.36 -3.10 9.53
CA PRO A 88 -8.22 -1.96 9.76
C PRO A 88 -9.56 -2.39 10.37
N TYR A 89 -10.10 -1.55 11.25
CA TYR A 89 -11.42 -1.73 11.88
C TYR A 89 -12.53 -1.03 11.08
N SER A 90 -12.40 -1.04 9.77
CA SER A 90 -13.39 -0.48 8.84
C SER A 90 -13.45 -1.30 7.57
N GLN A 91 -14.65 -1.77 7.23
CA GLN A 91 -14.89 -2.50 6.00
C GLN A 91 -14.47 -1.69 4.74
N ARG A 92 -14.60 -0.36 4.79
CA ARG A 92 -14.17 0.52 3.70
C ARG A 92 -12.66 0.49 3.44
N MET A 93 -11.88 0.07 4.44
CA MET A 93 -10.42 -0.02 4.36
C MET A 93 -9.92 -1.43 3.96
N GLN A 94 -10.81 -2.38 3.70
CA GLN A 94 -10.43 -3.74 3.33
C GLN A 94 -9.53 -3.78 2.09
N SER A 95 -9.88 -3.00 1.07
CA SER A 95 -9.08 -2.94 -0.16
C SER A 95 -7.71 -2.32 0.05
N VAL A 96 -7.58 -1.37 1.01
CA VAL A 96 -6.29 -0.80 1.40
C VAL A 96 -5.41 -1.86 2.08
N ALA A 97 -5.98 -2.68 2.96
CA ALA A 97 -5.24 -3.77 3.60
C ALA A 97 -4.75 -4.80 2.55
N ARG A 98 -5.60 -5.18 1.59
CA ARG A 98 -5.22 -6.08 0.49
C ARG A 98 -4.19 -5.48 -0.46
N TRP A 99 -4.32 -4.20 -0.78
CA TRP A 99 -3.30 -3.50 -1.57
C TRP A 99 -1.95 -3.47 -0.84
N ASN A 100 -1.94 -3.20 0.46
CA ASN A 100 -0.72 -3.24 1.26
C ASN A 100 -0.11 -4.65 1.31
N GLN A 101 -0.91 -5.69 1.42
CA GLN A 101 -0.45 -7.08 1.34
C GLN A 101 0.31 -7.33 0.03
N GLN A 102 -0.27 -6.96 -1.12
CA GLN A 102 0.39 -7.09 -2.41
C GLN A 102 1.65 -6.24 -2.50
N LEU A 103 1.57 -4.97 -2.06
CA LEU A 103 2.70 -4.04 -2.08
C LEU A 103 3.93 -4.60 -1.35
N ILE A 104 3.73 -5.14 -0.15
CA ILE A 104 4.81 -5.71 0.66
C ILE A 104 5.29 -7.03 0.06
N ALA A 105 4.39 -7.95 -0.30
CA ALA A 105 4.75 -9.25 -0.86
C ALA A 105 5.61 -9.13 -2.12
N GLU A 106 5.18 -8.32 -3.08
CA GLU A 106 5.91 -8.13 -4.34
C GLU A 106 7.19 -7.30 -4.19
N SER A 107 7.23 -6.37 -3.23
CA SER A 107 8.40 -5.50 -3.05
C SER A 107 9.52 -6.19 -2.29
N LEU A 108 9.20 -6.97 -1.26
CA LEU A 108 10.15 -7.59 -0.35
C LEU A 108 10.34 -9.09 -0.56
N GLY A 109 9.41 -9.79 -1.23
CA GLY A 109 9.44 -11.22 -1.48
C GLY A 109 10.48 -11.66 -2.53
N LYS A 110 11.69 -11.12 -2.49
CA LYS A 110 12.76 -11.39 -3.47
C LYS A 110 13.91 -12.23 -2.92
N VAL A 111 13.92 -12.47 -1.62
CA VAL A 111 14.94 -13.27 -0.92
C VAL A 111 14.24 -14.27 0.00
N GLU A 112 14.63 -15.52 -0.08
CA GLU A 112 13.90 -16.67 0.48
C GLU A 112 13.69 -16.66 2.02
N THR A 113 14.40 -15.87 2.80
CA THR A 113 14.47 -16.17 4.23
C THR A 113 14.25 -14.97 5.18
N GLN A 114 13.94 -13.78 4.71
CA GLN A 114 14.07 -12.62 5.59
C GLN A 114 12.85 -11.69 5.69
N ASN A 115 11.76 -11.98 5.03
CA ASN A 115 10.61 -11.08 5.01
C ASN A 115 9.39 -11.70 5.68
N PRO A 116 8.72 -10.98 6.58
CA PRO A 116 7.49 -11.45 7.17
C PRO A 116 6.40 -11.60 6.10
N ILE A 117 5.58 -12.63 6.23
CA ILE A 117 4.42 -12.86 5.36
C ILE A 117 3.40 -11.75 5.60
N PRO A 118 3.08 -10.91 4.62
CA PRO A 118 2.05 -9.90 4.79
C PRO A 118 0.66 -10.54 4.72
N MET A 119 -0.21 -10.19 5.67
CA MET A 119 -1.59 -10.67 5.75
C MET A 119 -2.53 -9.47 5.87
N ALA A 120 -3.57 -9.45 5.04
CA ALA A 120 -4.69 -8.52 5.19
C ALA A 120 -5.78 -9.18 6.04
N ALA A 121 -6.31 -8.45 7.00
CA ALA A 121 -7.40 -8.87 7.86
C ALA A 121 -8.35 -7.70 8.11
N ILE A 122 -9.55 -7.96 8.63
CA ILE A 122 -10.53 -6.93 9.02
C ILE A 122 -10.92 -7.13 10.48
N GLY A 123 -10.67 -6.14 11.30
CA GLY A 123 -11.22 -6.08 12.67
C GLY A 123 -12.70 -5.70 12.63
N THR A 124 -13.53 -6.30 13.45
CA THR A 124 -13.27 -7.32 14.49
C THR A 124 -13.40 -8.76 13.98
N GLN A 125 -13.91 -8.94 12.75
CA GLN A 125 -14.28 -10.24 12.19
C GLN A 125 -13.09 -11.23 12.19
N ASP A 126 -11.98 -10.83 11.58
CA ASP A 126 -10.81 -11.70 11.45
C ASP A 126 -10.01 -11.79 12.77
N GLN A 127 -10.16 -10.81 13.64
CA GLN A 127 -9.63 -10.89 15.00
C GLN A 127 -10.26 -12.06 15.75
N HIS A 128 -11.58 -12.25 15.62
CA HIS A 128 -12.28 -13.38 16.23
C HIS A 128 -11.80 -14.73 15.65
N SER A 129 -11.68 -14.80 14.34
CA SER A 129 -11.37 -16.08 13.65
C SER A 129 -9.89 -16.50 13.74
N LEU A 130 -8.97 -15.53 13.88
CA LEU A 130 -7.52 -15.79 13.79
C LEU A 130 -6.77 -15.60 15.12
N LEU A 131 -7.42 -15.06 16.15
CA LEU A 131 -6.76 -14.68 17.41
C LEU A 131 -6.02 -15.86 18.06
N GLN A 132 -6.62 -17.02 18.12
CA GLN A 132 -6.01 -18.19 18.74
C GLN A 132 -4.71 -18.59 18.02
N GLN A 133 -4.71 -18.57 16.68
CA GLN A 133 -3.52 -18.86 15.89
C GLN A 133 -2.41 -17.83 16.08
N TRP A 134 -2.79 -16.56 16.29
CA TRP A 134 -1.79 -15.50 16.52
C TRP A 134 -1.22 -15.49 17.94
N MET A 135 -1.91 -16.09 18.88
CA MET A 135 -1.50 -16.18 20.30
C MET A 135 -0.75 -17.47 20.64
N ALA A 136 -0.75 -18.46 19.75
CA ALA A 136 -0.05 -19.73 19.89
C ALA A 136 1.42 -19.62 19.44
#